data_513f6e574da8b0b502283b36a41c2c82
#
_entry.id   513f6e574da8b0b502283b36a41c2c82
#
_cell.length_a   1.000
_cell.length_b   1.000
_cell.length_c   1.000
_cell.angle_alpha   90.00
_cell.angle_beta   90.00
_cell.angle_gamma   90.00
#
_symmetry.space_group_name_H-M   'P 1'
#
loop_
_entity.id
_entity.type
_entity.pdbx_description
1 polymer ?
#
loop_
_entity_poly.entity_id
_entity_poly.type
_entity_poly.pdbx_seq_one_letter_code
_entity_poly.pdbx_strand_id
1 'polypeptide(L)'
;MRKKIILGALLTGLILLGIYLNNLGQRPDREYPSFTLYPEKKAATVHDSIPLQDVVLAGNNWDGVITIFDPNTFKIVKKVSAMPDREERFEEIYSGLRSLASGFIREYVGEGNDQLVDDMFTSNDGRYIYASRPSFADVVAIDVNSGQIVWRTQVEGLRADHSAISPDGKTFLVSASTARKVHAIDVSTGEIIGSFESGDQPHENIYSEDGKKIFHASIGKVFFASPNLDFLKGDRWFQIVD
;
A
#
# COMPACT_ATOMS: atom_id res chain seq x y z
N MET A 1 16.68 3.01 -51.29
CA MET A 1 15.70 2.07 -50.72
C MET A 1 15.96 1.76 -49.23
N ARG A 2 17.14 1.23 -48.85
CA ARG A 2 17.45 0.84 -47.44
C ARG A 2 17.20 1.95 -46.41
N LYS A 3 17.61 3.23 -46.64
CA LYS A 3 17.41 4.33 -45.70
C LYS A 3 15.93 4.65 -45.43
N LYS A 4 15.05 4.52 -46.45
CA LYS A 4 13.59 4.74 -46.28
C LYS A 4 12.95 3.64 -45.46
N ILE A 5 13.42 2.38 -45.62
CA ILE A 5 12.92 1.22 -44.86
C ILE A 5 13.34 1.37 -43.37
N ILE A 6 14.58 1.75 -43.10
CA ILE A 6 15.07 1.98 -41.71
C ILE A 6 14.30 3.12 -41.06
N LEU A 7 14.08 4.23 -41.76
CA LEU A 7 13.32 5.36 -41.21
C LEU A 7 11.85 4.97 -40.93
N GLY A 8 11.24 4.19 -41.83
CA GLY A 8 9.89 3.66 -41.61
C GLY A 8 9.81 2.76 -40.36
N ALA A 9 10.76 1.83 -40.21
CA ALA A 9 10.82 0.93 -39.06
C ALA A 9 11.02 1.69 -37.75
N LEU A 10 11.90 2.72 -37.74
CA LEU A 10 12.11 3.59 -36.56
C LEU A 10 10.84 4.37 -36.20
N LEU A 11 10.16 4.95 -37.18
CA LEU A 11 8.93 5.70 -36.96
C LEU A 11 7.81 4.78 -36.41
N THR A 12 7.66 3.59 -36.99
CA THR A 12 6.72 2.58 -36.48
C THR A 12 7.05 2.18 -35.04
N GLY A 13 8.34 1.94 -34.73
CA GLY A 13 8.79 1.62 -33.39
C GLY A 13 8.47 2.74 -32.37
N LEU A 14 8.68 4.00 -32.75
CA LEU A 14 8.34 5.14 -31.90
C LEU A 14 6.83 5.29 -31.67
N ILE A 15 6.01 5.04 -32.70
CA ILE A 15 4.54 5.07 -32.58
C ILE A 15 4.08 3.96 -31.62
N LEU A 16 4.57 2.74 -31.79
CA LEU A 16 4.22 1.61 -30.93
C LEU A 16 4.66 1.86 -29.48
N LEU A 17 5.84 2.42 -29.27
CA LEU A 17 6.31 2.81 -27.94
C LEU A 17 5.41 3.89 -27.33
N GLY A 18 5.02 4.90 -28.12
CA GLY A 18 4.09 5.95 -27.67
C GLY A 18 2.73 5.38 -27.26
N ILE A 19 2.17 4.46 -28.03
CA ILE A 19 0.91 3.76 -27.70
C ILE A 19 1.10 2.95 -26.41
N TYR A 20 2.18 2.19 -26.30
CA TYR A 20 2.47 1.40 -25.09
C TYR A 20 2.57 2.28 -23.84
N LEU A 21 3.36 3.36 -23.89
CA LEU A 21 3.51 4.28 -22.76
C LEU A 21 2.18 4.97 -22.40
N ASN A 22 1.38 5.35 -23.40
CA ASN A 22 0.07 5.91 -23.16
C ASN A 22 -0.85 4.94 -22.43
N ASN A 23 -0.90 3.68 -22.87
CA ASN A 23 -1.73 2.64 -22.23
C ASN A 23 -1.23 2.31 -20.81
N LEU A 24 0.09 2.27 -20.62
CA LEU A 24 0.70 2.02 -19.31
C LEU A 24 0.30 3.05 -18.27
N GLY A 25 0.23 4.33 -18.66
CA GLY A 25 -0.12 5.43 -17.77
C GLY A 25 -1.62 5.63 -17.57
N GLN A 26 -2.50 4.83 -18.20
CA GLN A 26 -3.93 4.95 -18.01
C GLN A 26 -4.39 4.26 -16.74
N ARG A 27 -5.35 4.88 -16.05
CA ARG A 27 -6.10 4.22 -14.97
C ARG A 27 -6.76 2.96 -15.54
N PRO A 28 -6.66 1.80 -14.86
CA PRO A 28 -7.36 0.60 -15.30
C PRO A 28 -8.87 0.81 -15.25
N ASP A 29 -9.55 0.33 -16.30
CA ASP A 29 -11.01 0.26 -16.34
C ASP A 29 -11.45 -0.98 -15.55
N ARG A 30 -11.54 -0.82 -14.23
CA ARG A 30 -11.92 -1.87 -13.30
C ARG A 30 -13.04 -1.39 -12.41
N GLU A 31 -14.07 -2.20 -12.30
CA GLU A 31 -15.10 -2.01 -11.28
C GLU A 31 -14.56 -2.45 -9.91
N TYR A 32 -14.57 -1.52 -8.97
CA TYR A 32 -14.25 -1.81 -7.58
C TYR A 32 -15.53 -2.04 -6.78
N PRO A 33 -15.52 -2.93 -5.79
CA PRO A 33 -16.70 -3.14 -4.96
C PRO A 33 -17.22 -1.81 -4.40
N SER A 34 -18.47 -1.50 -4.70
CA SER A 34 -19.15 -0.39 -4.04
C SER A 34 -19.63 -0.88 -2.68
N PHE A 35 -19.03 -0.35 -1.62
CA PHE A 35 -19.60 -0.54 -0.30
C PHE A 35 -20.69 0.51 -0.12
N THR A 36 -21.92 0.06 -0.15
CA THR A 36 -22.94 0.78 0.57
C THR A 36 -22.56 0.64 2.04
N LEU A 37 -21.88 1.65 2.57
CA LEU A 37 -21.77 1.82 4.01
C LEU A 37 -23.18 1.57 4.52
N TYR A 38 -23.39 0.56 5.32
CA TYR A 38 -24.66 0.08 5.85
C TYR A 38 -25.81 1.07 5.64
N PRO A 39 -27.01 0.61 5.24
CA PRO A 39 -28.13 1.49 4.94
C PRO A 39 -28.17 2.54 6.03
N GLU A 40 -28.29 3.83 5.64
CA GLU A 40 -28.29 4.99 6.52
C GLU A 40 -28.96 4.68 7.88
N LYS A 41 -28.24 4.04 8.76
CA LYS A 41 -28.58 4.12 10.16
C LYS A 41 -28.12 5.50 10.58
N LYS A 42 -29.09 6.35 10.94
CA LYS A 42 -28.94 7.56 11.73
C LYS A 42 -27.64 7.50 12.51
N ALA A 43 -26.84 8.57 12.42
CA ALA A 43 -25.59 8.73 13.12
C ALA A 43 -25.58 7.90 14.40
N ALA A 44 -24.76 6.83 14.39
CA ALA A 44 -24.71 5.90 15.50
C ALA A 44 -24.43 6.74 16.74
N THR A 45 -25.39 6.78 17.64
CA THR A 45 -25.16 7.36 18.95
C THR A 45 -24.01 6.57 19.55
N VAL A 46 -23.13 7.23 20.28
CA VAL A 46 -21.85 6.78 20.88
C VAL A 46 -21.91 5.43 21.64
N HIS A 47 -23.01 4.70 21.61
CA HIS A 47 -23.30 3.50 22.38
C HIS A 47 -23.34 2.16 21.60
N ASP A 48 -23.17 2.15 20.30
CA ASP A 48 -23.04 0.89 19.55
C ASP A 48 -21.56 0.53 19.32
N SER A 49 -20.75 0.56 20.37
CA SER A 49 -19.39 0.01 20.33
C SER A 49 -19.52 -1.50 20.13
N ILE A 50 -18.95 -2.00 19.01
CA ILE A 50 -18.70 -3.43 18.85
C ILE A 50 -17.85 -3.83 20.06
N PRO A 51 -18.25 -4.85 20.85
CA PRO A 51 -17.44 -5.26 21.99
C PRO A 51 -16.05 -5.63 21.49
N LEU A 52 -15.03 -5.19 22.23
CA LEU A 52 -13.63 -5.55 21.94
C LEU A 52 -13.55 -7.10 21.95
N GLN A 53 -13.11 -7.66 20.83
CA GLN A 53 -12.96 -9.10 20.65
C GLN A 53 -11.80 -9.37 19.71
N ASP A 54 -11.24 -10.57 19.82
CA ASP A 54 -10.25 -11.03 18.86
C ASP A 54 -10.89 -11.17 17.48
N VAL A 55 -10.19 -10.68 16.46
CA VAL A 55 -10.63 -10.77 15.07
C VAL A 55 -9.46 -11.14 14.17
N VAL A 56 -9.77 -11.68 13.00
CA VAL A 56 -8.83 -11.85 11.89
C VAL A 56 -9.15 -10.79 10.85
N LEU A 57 -8.14 -10.07 10.40
CA LEU A 57 -8.24 -9.17 9.26
C LEU A 57 -7.74 -9.87 8.00
N ALA A 58 -8.49 -9.81 6.92
CA ALA A 58 -8.07 -10.27 5.61
C ALA A 58 -8.19 -9.12 4.61
N GLY A 59 -7.05 -8.69 4.07
CA GLY A 59 -6.97 -7.66 3.05
C GLY A 59 -7.11 -8.25 1.65
N ASN A 60 -8.06 -7.77 0.87
CA ASN A 60 -8.14 -8.03 -0.55
C ASN A 60 -7.33 -6.96 -1.27
N ASN A 61 -6.05 -7.21 -1.46
CA ASN A 61 -5.08 -6.22 -1.94
C ASN A 61 -5.54 -5.51 -3.23
N TRP A 62 -6.09 -6.24 -4.19
CA TRP A 62 -6.49 -5.69 -5.49
C TRP A 62 -7.86 -5.01 -5.49
N ASP A 63 -8.71 -5.28 -4.49
CA ASP A 63 -10.05 -4.70 -4.38
C ASP A 63 -10.13 -3.60 -3.33
N GLY A 64 -9.09 -3.49 -2.46
CA GLY A 64 -9.04 -2.51 -1.38
C GLY A 64 -10.09 -2.76 -0.29
N VAL A 65 -10.46 -4.04 -0.08
CA VAL A 65 -11.43 -4.46 0.93
C VAL A 65 -10.72 -5.12 2.08
N ILE A 66 -11.07 -4.73 3.29
CA ILE A 66 -10.67 -5.40 4.53
C ILE A 66 -11.87 -6.18 5.03
N THR A 67 -11.75 -7.49 5.12
CA THR A 67 -12.78 -8.36 5.70
C THR A 67 -12.38 -8.74 7.11
N ILE A 68 -13.27 -8.51 8.06
CA ILE A 68 -13.10 -8.79 9.48
C ILE A 68 -13.88 -10.07 9.80
N PHE A 69 -13.18 -11.07 10.33
CA PHE A 69 -13.74 -12.37 10.69
C PHE A 69 -13.65 -12.61 12.20
N ASP A 70 -14.62 -13.34 12.71
CA ASP A 70 -14.54 -14.00 14.00
C ASP A 70 -13.57 -15.21 13.89
N PRO A 71 -12.51 -15.29 14.70
CA PRO A 71 -11.48 -16.33 14.57
C PRO A 71 -11.99 -17.75 14.92
N ASN A 72 -13.07 -17.88 15.68
CA ASN A 72 -13.59 -19.15 16.14
C ASN A 72 -14.66 -19.73 15.19
N THR A 73 -15.46 -18.86 14.58
CA THR A 73 -16.59 -19.28 13.73
C THR A 73 -16.32 -19.04 12.26
N PHE A 74 -15.28 -18.29 11.90
CA PHE A 74 -14.95 -17.83 10.55
C PHE A 74 -16.08 -17.04 9.87
N LYS A 75 -17.03 -16.55 10.66
CA LYS A 75 -18.10 -15.70 10.13
C LYS A 75 -17.56 -14.29 9.90
N ILE A 76 -18.00 -13.69 8.79
CA ILE A 76 -17.71 -12.30 8.51
C ILE A 76 -18.45 -11.43 9.52
N VAL A 77 -17.69 -10.66 10.30
CA VAL A 77 -18.21 -9.68 11.25
C VAL A 77 -18.51 -8.37 10.51
N LYS A 78 -17.58 -7.93 9.67
CA LYS A 78 -17.68 -6.68 8.92
C LYS A 78 -16.79 -6.67 7.70
N LYS A 79 -17.12 -5.84 6.71
CA LYS A 79 -16.22 -5.44 5.63
C LYS A 79 -16.02 -3.93 5.68
N VAL A 80 -14.78 -3.49 5.48
CA VAL A 80 -14.38 -2.08 5.50
C VAL A 80 -13.63 -1.78 4.20
N SER A 81 -13.86 -0.62 3.61
CA SER A 81 -13.05 -0.16 2.49
C SER A 81 -11.73 0.43 3.00
N ALA A 82 -10.61 0.00 2.45
CA ALA A 82 -9.32 0.64 2.69
C ALA A 82 -9.16 1.93 1.87
N MET A 83 -10.08 2.21 0.96
CA MET A 83 -10.01 3.33 0.03
C MET A 83 -11.33 4.09 -0.12
N PRO A 84 -11.91 4.64 0.96
CA PRO A 84 -13.10 5.47 0.85
C PRO A 84 -12.86 6.75 0.04
N ASP A 85 -11.59 7.18 -0.09
CA ASP A 85 -11.08 8.30 -0.87
C ASP A 85 -10.58 7.89 -2.28
N ARG A 86 -11.06 6.76 -2.80
CA ARG A 86 -10.57 6.10 -4.01
C ARG A 86 -10.42 7.02 -5.22
N GLU A 87 -11.45 7.78 -5.53
CA GLU A 87 -11.47 8.59 -6.75
C GLU A 87 -10.36 9.65 -6.73
N GLU A 88 -10.21 10.32 -5.59
CA GLU A 88 -9.16 11.32 -5.38
C GLU A 88 -7.77 10.70 -5.48
N ARG A 89 -7.56 9.51 -4.90
CA ARG A 89 -6.26 8.81 -4.96
C ARG A 89 -5.92 8.33 -6.36
N PHE A 90 -6.89 7.79 -7.09
CA PHE A 90 -6.63 7.38 -8.48
C PHE A 90 -6.38 8.59 -9.39
N GLU A 91 -7.07 9.71 -9.19
CA GLU A 91 -6.74 10.93 -9.92
C GLU A 91 -5.31 11.39 -9.62
N GLU A 92 -4.87 11.33 -8.37
CA GLU A 92 -3.51 11.67 -7.97
C GLU A 92 -2.46 10.79 -8.65
N ILE A 93 -2.60 9.47 -8.63
CA ILE A 93 -1.57 8.54 -9.13
C ILE A 93 -1.61 8.36 -10.65
N TYR A 94 -2.75 8.60 -11.31
CA TYR A 94 -2.92 8.46 -12.76
C TYR A 94 -2.96 9.80 -13.50
N SER A 95 -2.45 10.89 -12.91
CA SER A 95 -2.29 12.19 -13.55
C SER A 95 -0.83 12.52 -13.85
N GLY A 96 -0.61 13.30 -14.91
CA GLY A 96 0.69 13.83 -15.28
C GLY A 96 1.79 12.77 -15.44
N LEU A 97 3.02 13.12 -15.09
CA LEU A 97 4.17 12.22 -15.19
C LEU A 97 4.13 11.05 -14.21
N ARG A 98 3.42 11.19 -13.09
CA ARG A 98 3.26 10.12 -12.09
C ARG A 98 2.53 8.91 -12.68
N SER A 99 1.62 9.11 -13.62
CA SER A 99 0.83 8.04 -14.23
C SER A 99 1.69 6.95 -14.89
N LEU A 100 2.80 7.33 -15.55
CA LEU A 100 3.73 6.36 -16.16
C LEU A 100 4.44 5.52 -15.11
N ALA A 101 4.88 6.14 -14.02
CA ALA A 101 5.53 5.44 -12.92
C ALA A 101 4.55 4.51 -12.20
N SER A 102 3.33 4.97 -11.92
CA SER A 102 2.26 4.18 -11.32
C SER A 102 1.89 2.99 -12.22
N GLY A 103 1.73 3.23 -13.51
CA GLY A 103 1.48 2.16 -14.50
C GLY A 103 2.62 1.15 -14.57
N PHE A 104 3.88 1.57 -14.50
CA PHE A 104 5.02 0.66 -14.45
C PHE A 104 5.01 -0.19 -13.18
N ILE A 105 4.76 0.42 -12.02
CA ILE A 105 4.67 -0.31 -10.74
C ILE A 105 3.52 -1.32 -10.79
N ARG A 106 2.36 -0.90 -11.27
CA ARG A 106 1.20 -1.80 -11.44
C ARG A 106 1.56 -3.01 -12.29
N GLU A 107 2.18 -2.79 -13.45
CA GLU A 107 2.46 -3.86 -14.40
C GLU A 107 3.54 -4.83 -13.92
N TYR A 108 4.64 -4.31 -13.37
CA TYR A 108 5.84 -5.10 -13.08
C TYR A 108 6.05 -5.46 -11.62
N VAL A 109 5.32 -4.84 -10.70
CA VAL A 109 5.36 -5.15 -9.26
C VAL A 109 4.00 -5.64 -8.77
N GLY A 110 2.92 -5.04 -9.24
CA GLY A 110 1.54 -5.35 -8.87
C GLY A 110 0.88 -6.44 -9.73
N GLU A 111 1.64 -7.14 -10.60
CA GLU A 111 1.10 -8.22 -11.45
C GLU A 111 -0.10 -7.77 -12.31
N GLY A 112 -0.04 -6.54 -12.84
CA GLY A 112 -1.10 -5.91 -13.63
C GLY A 112 -2.21 -5.25 -12.78
N ASN A 113 -2.10 -5.28 -11.45
CA ASN A 113 -3.10 -4.73 -10.55
C ASN A 113 -2.53 -3.62 -9.66
N ASP A 114 -3.39 -2.65 -9.33
CA ASP A 114 -3.10 -1.75 -8.22
C ASP A 114 -3.20 -2.52 -6.90
N GLN A 115 -2.27 -2.24 -6.01
CA GLN A 115 -2.22 -2.80 -4.68
C GLN A 115 -2.75 -1.76 -3.70
N LEU A 116 -3.92 -2.01 -3.14
CA LEU A 116 -4.77 -1.01 -2.48
C LEU A 116 -4.85 -1.20 -0.96
N VAL A 117 -4.44 -2.35 -0.46
CA VAL A 117 -4.28 -2.66 0.96
C VAL A 117 -3.27 -3.78 1.11
N ASP A 118 -2.31 -3.59 1.99
CA ASP A 118 -1.29 -4.59 2.30
C ASP A 118 -1.33 -4.93 3.79
N ASP A 119 -0.31 -4.61 4.57
CA ASP A 119 -0.35 -4.88 6.00
C ASP A 119 -1.35 -4.01 6.76
N MET A 120 -1.99 -4.64 7.74
CA MET A 120 -3.03 -4.01 8.55
C MET A 120 -2.89 -4.39 10.00
N PHE A 121 -3.13 -3.42 10.87
CA PHE A 121 -3.14 -3.61 12.32
C PHE A 121 -4.33 -2.88 12.94
N THR A 122 -4.85 -3.40 14.04
CA THR A 122 -5.88 -2.71 14.82
C THR A 122 -5.25 -1.82 15.90
N SER A 123 -5.96 -0.74 16.26
CA SER A 123 -5.68 -0.06 17.52
C SER A 123 -6.01 -0.98 18.70
N ASN A 124 -5.38 -0.73 19.87
CA ASN A 124 -5.57 -1.54 21.08
C ASN A 124 -7.02 -1.54 21.58
N ASP A 125 -7.79 -0.50 21.26
CA ASP A 125 -9.21 -0.37 21.61
C ASP A 125 -10.15 -0.94 20.50
N GLY A 126 -9.58 -1.47 19.42
CA GLY A 126 -10.33 -2.05 18.30
C GLY A 126 -11.10 -1.02 17.46
N ARG A 127 -10.91 0.28 17.70
CA ARG A 127 -11.66 1.34 17.03
C ARG A 127 -11.15 1.64 15.62
N TYR A 128 -9.83 1.53 15.43
CA TYR A 128 -9.17 1.89 14.18
C TYR A 128 -8.49 0.68 13.53
N ILE A 129 -8.43 0.70 12.22
CA ILE A 129 -7.52 -0.13 11.42
C ILE A 129 -6.51 0.81 10.78
N TYR A 130 -5.23 0.54 11.01
CA TYR A 130 -4.11 1.16 10.31
C TYR A 130 -3.75 0.27 9.14
N ALA A 131 -3.66 0.82 7.93
CA ALA A 131 -3.37 0.04 6.74
C ALA A 131 -2.40 0.76 5.81
N SER A 132 -1.40 0.05 5.31
CA SER A 132 -0.58 0.51 4.20
C SER A 132 -1.31 0.30 2.88
N ARG A 133 -1.21 1.30 1.97
CA ARG A 133 -1.82 1.26 0.65
C ARG A 133 -0.72 1.45 -0.42
N PRO A 134 -0.17 0.34 -0.94
CA PRO A 134 1.03 0.39 -1.77
C PRO A 134 0.93 1.32 -2.97
N SER A 135 -0.09 1.19 -3.82
CA SER A 135 -0.21 2.00 -5.04
C SER A 135 -0.46 3.47 -4.78
N PHE A 136 -1.04 3.81 -3.63
CA PHE A 136 -1.25 5.21 -3.23
C PHE A 136 -0.03 5.81 -2.52
N ALA A 137 0.95 4.97 -2.17
CA ALA A 137 2.15 5.35 -1.42
C ALA A 137 1.80 6.03 -0.10
N ASP A 138 0.85 5.48 0.65
CA ASP A 138 0.40 6.08 1.90
C ASP A 138 -0.03 5.04 2.95
N VAL A 139 -0.27 5.55 4.14
CA VAL A 139 -0.87 4.82 5.26
C VAL A 139 -2.11 5.57 5.71
N VAL A 140 -3.14 4.84 6.09
CA VAL A 140 -4.38 5.42 6.61
C VAL A 140 -4.76 4.82 7.94
N ALA A 141 -5.41 5.62 8.78
CA ALA A 141 -6.22 5.14 9.90
C ALA A 141 -7.70 5.22 9.52
N ILE A 142 -8.39 4.10 9.62
CA ILE A 142 -9.80 3.98 9.28
C ILE A 142 -10.58 3.70 10.56
N ASP A 143 -11.56 4.53 10.87
CA ASP A 143 -12.51 4.24 11.96
C ASP A 143 -13.42 3.08 11.54
N VAL A 144 -13.34 1.97 12.25
CA VAL A 144 -14.05 0.73 11.93
C VAL A 144 -15.57 0.92 11.92
N ASN A 145 -16.10 1.82 12.76
CA ASN A 145 -17.53 2.04 12.86
C ASN A 145 -18.08 2.85 11.69
N SER A 146 -17.45 3.98 11.38
CA SER A 146 -17.88 4.87 10.29
C SER A 146 -17.34 4.47 8.91
N GLY A 147 -16.25 3.71 8.85
CA GLY A 147 -15.52 3.40 7.61
C GLY A 147 -14.81 4.61 7.01
N GLN A 148 -14.67 5.70 7.77
CA GLN A 148 -14.02 6.92 7.30
C GLN A 148 -12.54 6.95 7.67
N ILE A 149 -11.74 7.59 6.82
CA ILE A 149 -10.34 7.88 7.11
C ILE A 149 -10.27 8.98 8.18
N VAL A 150 -9.55 8.71 9.27
CA VAL A 150 -9.28 9.65 10.36
C VAL A 150 -8.06 10.49 10.05
N TRP A 151 -7.01 9.85 9.56
CA TRP A 151 -5.82 10.50 9.04
C TRP A 151 -5.23 9.68 7.89
N ARG A 152 -4.48 10.35 7.05
CA ARG A 152 -3.72 9.80 5.93
C ARG A 152 -2.31 10.38 5.93
N THR A 153 -1.33 9.53 5.79
CA THR A 153 0.08 9.93 5.76
C THR A 153 0.73 9.42 4.48
N GLN A 154 1.14 10.37 3.64
CA GLN A 154 1.91 10.07 2.44
C GLN A 154 3.32 9.66 2.84
N VAL A 155 3.81 8.53 2.31
CA VAL A 155 5.22 8.14 2.44
C VAL A 155 6.07 8.74 1.33
N GLU A 156 7.39 8.81 1.54
CA GLU A 156 8.31 9.23 0.49
C GLU A 156 8.29 8.23 -0.68
N GLY A 157 8.44 8.76 -1.90
CA GLY A 157 8.46 7.95 -3.12
C GLY A 157 7.08 7.63 -3.67
N LEU A 158 6.95 6.45 -4.29
CA LEU A 158 5.80 6.08 -5.11
C LEU A 158 5.07 4.83 -4.62
N ARG A 159 5.57 4.18 -3.56
CA ARG A 159 5.01 2.94 -3.03
C ARG A 159 5.25 2.80 -1.53
N ALA A 160 4.19 2.63 -0.77
CA ALA A 160 4.23 2.03 0.56
C ALA A 160 4.36 0.50 0.42
N ASP A 161 4.83 -0.16 1.48
CA ASP A 161 4.97 -1.62 1.47
C ASP A 161 4.74 -2.15 2.90
N HIS A 162 5.34 -3.29 3.23
CA HIS A 162 5.15 -3.95 4.51
C HIS A 162 5.36 -3.05 5.72
N SER A 163 4.64 -3.36 6.76
CA SER A 163 4.46 -2.50 7.92
C SER A 163 4.57 -3.31 9.21
N ALA A 164 4.72 -2.63 10.33
CA ALA A 164 4.65 -3.23 11.67
C ALA A 164 4.02 -2.25 12.65
N ILE A 165 3.38 -2.77 13.68
CA ILE A 165 2.93 -1.98 14.83
C ILE A 165 3.83 -2.25 16.03
N SER A 166 4.19 -1.19 16.79
CA SER A 166 4.94 -1.37 18.04
C SER A 166 4.13 -2.15 19.07
N PRO A 167 4.78 -2.90 19.98
CA PRO A 167 4.08 -3.69 21.00
C PRO A 167 3.15 -2.88 21.92
N ASP A 168 3.42 -1.58 22.09
CA ASP A 168 2.56 -0.66 22.83
C ASP A 168 1.43 -0.07 22.00
N GLY A 169 1.40 -0.37 20.69
CA GLY A 169 0.38 0.09 19.76
C GLY A 169 0.44 1.57 19.39
N LYS A 170 1.57 2.27 19.65
CA LYS A 170 1.67 3.72 19.45
C LYS A 170 2.38 4.14 18.18
N THR A 171 3.23 3.27 17.63
CA THR A 171 4.04 3.58 16.46
C THR A 171 3.78 2.56 15.36
N PHE A 172 3.47 3.06 14.18
CA PHE A 172 3.32 2.27 12.97
C PHE A 172 4.53 2.47 12.08
N LEU A 173 5.24 1.38 11.75
CA LEU A 173 6.32 1.40 10.77
C LEU A 173 5.77 1.11 9.39
N VAL A 174 6.29 1.79 8.39
CA VAL A 174 5.98 1.50 6.98
C VAL A 174 7.22 1.62 6.11
N SER A 175 7.42 0.64 5.26
CA SER A 175 8.46 0.64 4.25
C SER A 175 8.08 1.53 3.07
N ALA A 176 8.84 2.63 2.87
CA ALA A 176 8.76 3.47 1.69
C ALA A 176 9.60 2.84 0.57
N SER A 177 9.03 1.85 -0.10
CA SER A 177 9.73 0.85 -0.92
C SER A 177 10.56 1.45 -2.06
N THR A 178 10.12 2.57 -2.65
CA THR A 178 10.87 3.26 -3.73
C THR A 178 11.78 4.37 -3.22
N ALA A 179 11.75 4.69 -1.93
CA ALA A 179 12.56 5.76 -1.32
C ALA A 179 13.74 5.25 -0.48
N ARG A 180 13.89 3.91 -0.32
CA ARG A 180 14.96 3.31 0.49
C ARG A 180 14.91 3.75 1.96
N LYS A 181 13.71 3.90 2.51
CA LYS A 181 13.47 4.35 3.89
C LYS A 181 12.35 3.56 4.54
N VAL A 182 12.40 3.51 5.85
CA VAL A 182 11.27 3.11 6.69
C VAL A 182 10.87 4.32 7.52
N HIS A 183 9.57 4.63 7.53
CA HIS A 183 9.01 5.70 8.34
C HIS A 183 8.35 5.14 9.60
N ALA A 184 8.51 5.85 10.70
CA ALA A 184 7.78 5.64 11.95
C ALA A 184 6.69 6.71 12.07
N ILE A 185 5.44 6.29 12.21
CA ILE A 185 4.26 7.14 12.26
C ILE A 185 3.63 7.03 13.64
N ASP A 186 3.33 8.15 14.28
CA ASP A 186 2.50 8.19 15.48
C ASP A 186 1.05 7.85 15.11
N VAL A 187 0.50 6.77 15.67
CA VAL A 187 -0.82 6.28 15.31
C VAL A 187 -1.96 7.21 15.75
N SER A 188 -1.71 8.06 16.71
CA SER A 188 -2.73 8.99 17.24
C SER A 188 -2.92 10.22 16.35
N THR A 189 -1.86 10.63 15.65
CA THR A 189 -1.85 11.85 14.83
C THR A 189 -1.68 11.59 13.35
N GLY A 190 -1.08 10.45 12.97
CA GLY A 190 -0.63 10.17 11.61
C GLY A 190 0.68 10.86 11.24
N GLU A 191 1.34 11.56 12.16
CA GLU A 191 2.59 12.27 11.86
C GLU A 191 3.77 11.31 11.77
N ILE A 192 4.68 11.56 10.80
CA ILE A 192 5.97 10.87 10.74
C ILE A 192 6.84 11.43 11.85
N ILE A 193 7.16 10.59 12.84
CA ILE A 193 7.96 10.95 14.02
C ILE A 193 9.42 10.52 13.91
N GLY A 194 9.76 9.71 12.89
CA GLY A 194 11.12 9.25 12.65
C GLY A 194 11.23 8.47 11.35
N SER A 195 12.47 8.21 10.95
CA SER A 195 12.75 7.35 9.82
C SER A 195 14.18 6.81 9.91
N PHE A 196 14.42 5.69 9.23
CA PHE A 196 15.78 5.16 9.05
C PHE A 196 15.99 4.68 7.61
N GLU A 197 17.26 4.70 7.19
CA GLU A 197 17.68 4.29 5.85
C GLU A 197 17.63 2.77 5.70
N SER A 198 17.35 2.32 4.48
CA SER A 198 17.27 0.93 4.09
C SER A 198 18.06 0.66 2.80
N GLY A 199 18.24 -0.61 2.45
CA GLY A 199 18.65 -1.03 1.12
C GLY A 199 17.59 -0.77 0.06
N ASP A 200 17.79 -1.32 -1.15
CA ASP A 200 16.80 -1.20 -2.22
C ASP A 200 15.53 -2.01 -1.88
N GLN A 201 14.40 -1.39 -2.09
CA GLN A 201 13.05 -1.91 -1.76
C GLN A 201 12.97 -2.43 -0.32
N PRO A 202 12.93 -1.51 0.67
CA PRO A 202 12.54 -1.85 2.04
C PRO A 202 11.26 -2.67 2.01
N HIS A 203 11.23 -3.71 2.81
CA HIS A 203 10.13 -4.68 2.81
C HIS A 203 9.69 -4.98 4.24
N GLU A 204 10.21 -6.03 4.86
CA GLU A 204 9.74 -6.52 6.14
C GLU A 204 10.25 -5.71 7.33
N ASN A 205 9.38 -5.51 8.31
CA ASN A 205 9.67 -4.87 9.59
C ASN A 205 9.06 -5.68 10.72
N ILE A 206 9.83 -5.96 11.75
CA ILE A 206 9.35 -6.66 12.95
C ILE A 206 9.94 -5.97 14.18
N TYR A 207 9.10 -5.62 15.13
CA TYR A 207 9.56 -5.19 16.46
C TYR A 207 10.02 -6.37 17.29
N SER A 208 11.03 -6.18 18.14
CA SER A 208 11.28 -7.08 19.26
C SER A 208 10.10 -7.02 20.25
N GLU A 209 9.91 -8.07 21.03
CA GLU A 209 8.82 -8.18 22.00
C GLU A 209 8.81 -7.02 23.01
N ASP A 210 10.00 -6.53 23.41
CA ASP A 210 10.15 -5.40 24.31
C ASP A 210 10.07 -4.02 23.62
N GLY A 211 9.86 -4.00 22.29
CA GLY A 211 9.75 -2.80 21.47
C GLY A 211 11.01 -1.98 21.29
N LYS A 212 12.17 -2.46 21.77
CA LYS A 212 13.41 -1.68 21.74
C LYS A 212 14.24 -1.88 20.47
N LYS A 213 13.91 -2.87 19.66
CA LYS A 213 14.62 -3.16 18.42
C LYS A 213 13.63 -3.35 17.29
N ILE A 214 14.07 -2.97 16.10
CA ILE A 214 13.38 -3.25 14.85
C ILE A 214 14.29 -4.15 14.01
N PHE A 215 13.79 -5.29 13.62
CA PHE A 215 14.41 -6.16 12.62
C PHE A 215 13.85 -5.79 11.27
N HIS A 216 14.72 -5.37 10.37
CA HIS A 216 14.32 -4.88 9.06
C HIS A 216 15.05 -5.60 7.94
N ALA A 217 14.34 -5.89 6.84
CA ALA A 217 14.92 -6.47 5.64
C ALA A 217 14.49 -5.69 4.38
N SER A 218 15.48 -5.42 3.51
CA SER A 218 15.24 -4.97 2.13
C SER A 218 15.50 -6.11 1.16
N ILE A 219 14.72 -6.18 0.09
CA ILE A 219 14.71 -7.34 -0.82
C ILE A 219 15.35 -7.08 -2.18
N GLY A 220 15.77 -5.84 -2.44
CA GLY A 220 16.30 -5.42 -3.74
C GLY A 220 15.20 -5.26 -4.80
N LYS A 221 15.58 -4.86 -5.99
CA LYS A 221 14.66 -4.53 -7.09
C LYS A 221 14.00 -5.79 -7.65
N VAL A 222 12.78 -6.10 -7.20
CA VAL A 222 12.06 -7.35 -7.51
C VAL A 222 11.67 -7.50 -8.97
N PHE A 223 11.55 -6.41 -9.72
CA PHE A 223 11.25 -6.47 -11.16
C PHE A 223 12.38 -7.09 -12.01
N PHE A 224 13.58 -7.29 -11.44
CA PHE A 224 14.63 -8.12 -12.04
C PHE A 224 14.50 -9.57 -11.59
N ALA A 225 13.44 -10.26 -12.01
CA ALA A 225 13.11 -11.60 -11.52
C ALA A 225 14.14 -12.70 -11.92
N SER A 226 14.86 -12.51 -13.03
CA SER A 226 15.84 -13.50 -13.50
C SER A 226 17.07 -13.58 -12.59
N PRO A 227 17.50 -14.80 -12.16
CA PRO A 227 18.75 -14.97 -11.43
C PRO A 227 19.99 -14.43 -12.15
N ASN A 228 19.97 -14.45 -13.50
CA ASN A 228 21.07 -13.92 -14.31
C ASN A 228 21.20 -12.38 -14.21
N LEU A 229 20.18 -11.71 -13.71
CA LEU A 229 20.14 -10.26 -13.48
C LEU A 229 20.27 -9.89 -12.01
N ASP A 230 20.71 -10.82 -11.15
CA ASP A 230 20.81 -10.59 -9.71
C ASP A 230 21.73 -9.42 -9.35
N PHE A 231 22.77 -9.17 -10.17
CA PHE A 231 23.66 -8.02 -10.03
C PHE A 231 23.00 -6.65 -10.21
N LEU A 232 21.78 -6.60 -10.79
CA LEU A 232 20.99 -5.37 -10.96
C LEU A 232 20.02 -5.12 -9.81
N LYS A 233 19.86 -6.08 -8.91
CA LYS A 233 18.89 -5.97 -7.79
C LYS A 233 19.27 -4.93 -6.75
N GLY A 234 20.53 -4.48 -6.74
CA GLY A 234 20.99 -3.48 -5.80
C GLY A 234 21.19 -4.01 -4.38
N ASP A 235 21.06 -3.13 -3.39
CA ASP A 235 21.40 -3.43 -1.99
C ASP A 235 20.28 -4.19 -1.30
N ARG A 236 20.60 -5.35 -0.73
CA ARG A 236 19.72 -6.19 0.09
C ARG A 236 20.30 -6.28 1.48
N TRP A 237 19.65 -5.61 2.42
CA TRP A 237 20.12 -5.49 3.78
C TRP A 237 19.22 -6.27 4.75
N PHE A 238 19.83 -6.86 5.73
CA PHE A 238 19.19 -7.19 6.99
C PHE A 238 19.85 -6.34 8.07
N GLN A 239 19.08 -5.58 8.81
CA GLN A 239 19.59 -4.67 9.83
C GLN A 239 18.75 -4.71 11.09
N ILE A 240 19.38 -4.38 12.19
CA ILE A 240 18.75 -4.22 13.50
C ILE A 240 18.88 -2.74 13.85
N VAL A 241 17.76 -2.11 14.11
CA VAL A 241 17.66 -0.69 14.47
C VAL A 241 17.20 -0.59 15.92
N ASP A 242 17.87 0.26 16.71
CA ASP A 242 17.57 0.51 18.13
C ASP A 242 16.60 1.68 18.30
#